data_aa1f6deee5e04e2ad94feeef66abe6fb
#
_entry.id   aa1f6deee5e04e2ad94feeef66abe6fb
#
_cell.length_a   1.000
_cell.length_b   1.000
_cell.length_c   1.000
_cell.angle_alpha   90.00
_cell.angle_beta   90.00
_cell.angle_gamma   90.00
#
_symmetry.space_group_name_H-M   'P 1'
#
loop_
_entity.id
_entity.type
_entity.pdbx_description
1 polymer ?
#
loop_
_entity_poly.entity_id
_entity_poly.type
_entity_poly.pdbx_seq_one_letter_code
_entity_poly.pdbx_strand_id
1 'polypeptide(L)'
;DFNYWIQGEHLLNVRWDGSGIWEGFIPGVDKGTTYKYKIQSNNNGIITEKADPFALYCEHPPQTASVIWDLDYKWKDKKWMDSRKDKNGLDKPYSVYEVHLGSWRRNSEGKFLTYLELADQLVDYVKETGFTHVEFMPVMEFPYDPSWGYQLVGYFAPTSRFGKPQDFMVLVDKLHQAGIG
;
A
#
# COMPACT_ATOMS: atom_id res chain seq x y z
N ASP A 1 9.55 2.30 -18.29
CA ASP A 1 11.02 2.21 -18.20
C ASP A 1 11.63 3.43 -18.89
N PHE A 2 12.23 4.33 -18.09
CA PHE A 2 12.73 5.63 -18.56
C PHE A 2 14.20 5.59 -19.03
N ASN A 3 14.96 4.54 -18.71
CA ASN A 3 16.37 4.40 -19.08
C ASN A 3 16.74 2.98 -19.53
N TYR A 4 15.77 2.16 -19.95
CA TYR A 4 15.98 0.76 -20.37
C TYR A 4 16.74 -0.10 -19.35
N TRP A 5 16.64 0.21 -18.07
CA TRP A 5 17.38 -0.42 -16.97
C TRP A 5 18.90 -0.29 -17.09
N ILE A 6 19.40 0.74 -17.80
CA ILE A 6 20.84 1.00 -17.91
C ILE A 6 21.36 1.47 -16.56
N GLN A 7 22.27 0.68 -16.00
CA GLN A 7 22.83 0.95 -14.68
C GLN A 7 23.85 2.09 -14.74
N GLY A 8 23.79 3.01 -13.77
CA GLY A 8 24.74 4.12 -13.61
C GLY A 8 24.45 5.35 -14.46
N GLU A 9 23.37 5.36 -15.22
CA GLU A 9 22.96 6.53 -16.00
C GLU A 9 22.44 7.67 -15.11
N HIS A 10 21.72 7.32 -14.04
CA HIS A 10 21.13 8.28 -13.10
C HIS A 10 21.72 8.07 -11.70
N LEU A 11 22.75 8.86 -11.38
CA LEU A 11 23.42 8.77 -10.08
C LEU A 11 22.73 9.66 -9.04
N LEU A 12 22.56 9.12 -7.83
CA LEU A 12 22.28 9.92 -6.67
C LEU A 12 23.61 10.36 -6.01
N ASN A 13 23.65 11.55 -5.46
CA ASN A 13 24.81 12.10 -4.79
C ASN A 13 24.50 12.30 -3.31
N VAL A 14 25.50 12.03 -2.46
CA VAL A 14 25.35 12.30 -1.03
C VAL A 14 25.28 13.81 -0.79
N ARG A 15 24.36 14.24 0.07
CA ARG A 15 24.25 15.64 0.46
C ARG A 15 25.47 16.10 1.21
N TRP A 16 25.84 17.35 0.97
CA TRP A 16 27.03 17.99 1.59
C TRP A 16 26.86 18.26 3.10
N ASP A 17 25.61 18.24 3.62
CA ASP A 17 25.26 18.57 5.01
C ASP A 17 25.61 17.47 6.04
N GLY A 18 26.22 16.36 5.60
CA GLY A 18 26.58 15.24 6.47
C GLY A 18 25.42 14.39 6.95
N SER A 19 24.20 14.61 6.44
CA SER A 19 22.99 13.83 6.81
C SER A 19 23.03 12.37 6.39
N GLY A 20 23.89 12.00 5.44
CA GLY A 20 23.93 10.68 4.82
C GLY A 20 22.81 10.45 3.80
N ILE A 21 22.02 11.47 3.49
CA ILE A 21 20.96 11.41 2.47
C ILE A 21 21.60 11.49 1.08
N TRP A 22 21.11 10.63 0.20
CA TRP A 22 21.46 10.62 -1.22
C TRP A 22 20.32 11.23 -2.01
N GLU A 23 20.61 12.15 -2.90
CA GLU A 23 19.60 12.86 -3.69
C GLU A 23 20.01 13.00 -5.15
N GLY A 24 19.02 13.15 -6.02
CA GLY A 24 19.20 13.40 -7.44
C GLY A 24 17.88 13.82 -8.08
N PHE A 25 17.99 14.44 -9.23
CA PHE A 25 16.82 14.83 -10.02
C PHE A 25 16.88 14.14 -11.40
N ILE A 26 15.82 13.45 -11.75
CA ILE A 26 15.69 12.73 -13.02
C ILE A 26 14.52 13.34 -13.80
N PRO A 27 14.80 14.11 -14.87
CA PRO A 27 13.75 14.74 -15.67
C PRO A 27 12.98 13.71 -16.49
N GLY A 28 11.73 14.02 -16.83
CA GLY A 28 10.91 13.22 -17.74
C GLY A 28 10.41 11.90 -17.17
N VAL A 29 10.42 11.75 -15.84
CA VAL A 29 9.92 10.55 -15.16
C VAL A 29 8.55 10.84 -14.58
N ASP A 30 7.54 10.14 -15.06
CA ASP A 30 6.14 10.38 -14.73
C ASP A 30 5.50 9.24 -13.93
N LYS A 31 4.29 9.49 -13.44
CA LYS A 31 3.43 8.50 -12.77
C LYS A 31 3.28 7.24 -13.63
N GLY A 32 3.46 6.09 -13.01
CA GLY A 32 3.44 4.78 -13.65
C GLY A 32 4.82 4.26 -14.05
N THR A 33 5.85 5.09 -13.99
CA THR A 33 7.23 4.66 -14.29
C THR A 33 7.74 3.73 -13.19
N THR A 34 8.35 2.62 -13.59
CA THR A 34 8.97 1.64 -12.69
C THR A 34 10.44 1.96 -12.45
N TYR A 35 10.90 1.76 -11.21
CA TYR A 35 12.29 2.00 -10.84
C TYR A 35 12.78 1.09 -9.72
N LYS A 36 14.10 0.96 -9.61
CA LYS A 36 14.82 0.36 -8.49
C LYS A 36 16.05 1.17 -8.14
N TYR A 37 16.49 1.07 -6.91
CA TYR A 37 17.80 1.57 -6.51
C TYR A 37 18.87 0.50 -6.72
N LYS A 38 19.95 0.88 -7.38
CA LYS A 38 21.18 0.10 -7.41
C LYS A 38 22.11 0.64 -6.33
N ILE A 39 22.39 -0.18 -5.34
CA ILE A 39 23.20 0.18 -4.17
C ILE A 39 24.51 -0.60 -4.21
N GLN A 40 25.61 0.12 -4.16
CA GLN A 40 26.94 -0.45 -3.98
C GLN A 40 27.41 -0.24 -2.54
N SER A 41 27.66 -1.34 -1.84
CA SER A 41 28.16 -1.28 -0.45
C SER A 41 29.60 -0.79 -0.39
N ASN A 42 29.84 0.22 0.45
CA ASN A 42 31.20 0.70 0.70
C ASN A 42 32.08 -0.30 1.49
N ASN A 43 31.47 -1.22 2.24
CA ASN A 43 32.20 -2.16 3.08
C ASN A 43 32.80 -3.34 2.30
N ASN A 44 32.10 -3.85 1.30
CA ASN A 44 32.48 -5.09 0.61
C ASN A 44 32.32 -5.01 -0.91
N GLY A 45 31.92 -3.87 -1.46
CA GLY A 45 31.71 -3.66 -2.88
C GLY A 45 30.52 -4.41 -3.49
N ILE A 46 29.74 -5.14 -2.69
CA ILE A 46 28.56 -5.87 -3.19
C ILE A 46 27.55 -4.89 -3.77
N ILE A 47 27.07 -5.22 -4.97
CA ILE A 47 26.05 -4.45 -5.66
C ILE A 47 24.72 -5.21 -5.52
N THR A 48 23.68 -4.49 -5.08
CA THR A 48 22.33 -5.01 -4.97
C THR A 48 21.33 -4.08 -5.60
N GLU A 49 20.26 -4.64 -6.18
CA GLU A 49 19.10 -3.88 -6.60
C GLU A 49 18.01 -3.98 -5.53
N LYS A 50 17.43 -2.86 -5.15
CA LYS A 50 16.42 -2.74 -4.10
C LYS A 50 15.22 -1.94 -4.59
N ALA A 51 14.03 -2.40 -4.21
CA ALA A 51 12.84 -1.58 -4.25
C ALA A 51 12.98 -0.41 -3.26
N ASP A 52 12.26 0.66 -3.51
CA ASP A 52 12.16 1.80 -2.61
C ASP A 52 11.24 1.46 -1.42
N PRO A 53 11.73 1.46 -0.18
CA PRO A 53 10.90 1.17 0.98
C PRO A 53 9.85 2.26 1.26
N PHE A 54 9.99 3.44 0.67
CA PHE A 54 9.05 4.55 0.76
C PHE A 54 8.12 4.66 -0.46
N ALA A 55 8.18 3.71 -1.40
CA ALA A 55 7.29 3.70 -2.54
C ALA A 55 5.82 3.68 -2.11
N LEU A 56 4.99 4.43 -2.82
CA LEU A 56 3.54 4.48 -2.60
C LEU A 56 2.79 3.41 -3.39
N TYR A 57 3.46 2.81 -4.37
CA TYR A 57 2.93 1.72 -5.19
C TYR A 57 4.08 0.83 -5.69
N CYS A 58 3.79 -0.45 -5.87
CA CYS A 58 4.75 -1.44 -6.37
C CYS A 58 4.16 -2.21 -7.54
N GLU A 59 5.02 -2.81 -8.35
CA GLU A 59 4.60 -3.77 -9.38
C GLU A 59 3.88 -4.97 -8.75
N HIS A 60 2.99 -5.56 -9.54
CA HIS A 60 2.34 -6.82 -9.15
C HIS A 60 3.35 -7.97 -9.12
N PRO A 61 3.40 -8.77 -8.05
CA PRO A 61 4.25 -9.96 -8.01
C PRO A 61 4.04 -10.90 -9.22
N PRO A 62 5.10 -11.52 -9.76
CA PRO A 62 6.45 -11.67 -9.17
C PRO A 62 7.41 -10.50 -9.43
N GLN A 63 7.02 -9.47 -10.15
CA GLN A 63 7.81 -8.26 -10.32
C GLN A 63 8.01 -7.57 -8.96
N THR A 64 9.11 -6.81 -8.84
CA THR A 64 9.53 -6.24 -7.55
C THR A 64 10.01 -4.80 -7.64
N ALA A 65 9.72 -4.09 -8.72
CA ALA A 65 10.07 -2.68 -8.83
C ALA A 65 9.07 -1.81 -8.08
N SER A 66 9.52 -0.66 -7.66
CA SER A 66 8.69 0.43 -7.18
C SER A 66 8.10 1.19 -8.36
N VAL A 67 6.94 1.78 -8.17
CA VAL A 67 6.24 2.55 -9.20
C VAL A 67 6.06 3.98 -8.70
N ILE A 68 6.43 4.95 -9.53
CA ILE A 68 6.16 6.36 -9.22
C ILE A 68 4.66 6.56 -9.23
N TRP A 69 4.14 7.01 -8.10
CA TRP A 69 2.70 7.13 -7.90
C TRP A 69 2.36 8.35 -7.05
N ASP A 70 1.14 8.88 -7.20
CA ASP A 70 0.54 9.87 -6.31
C ASP A 70 -0.57 9.24 -5.48
N LEU A 71 -0.99 9.95 -4.43
CA LEU A 71 -2.09 9.55 -3.56
C LEU A 71 -3.29 10.50 -3.68
N ASP A 72 -3.44 11.15 -4.82
CA ASP A 72 -4.56 12.04 -5.07
C ASP A 72 -5.89 11.28 -4.96
N TYR A 73 -6.67 11.62 -3.95
CA TYR A 73 -7.98 11.03 -3.68
C TYR A 73 -8.90 12.03 -2.99
N LYS A 74 -10.17 12.01 -3.36
CA LYS A 74 -11.18 12.90 -2.79
C LYS A 74 -12.04 12.13 -1.77
N TRP A 75 -11.64 12.19 -0.51
CA TRP A 75 -12.34 11.54 0.60
C TRP A 75 -13.79 12.02 0.76
N LYS A 76 -14.69 11.11 1.06
CA LYS A 76 -16.12 11.35 1.29
C LYS A 76 -16.55 11.01 2.72
N ASP A 77 -15.60 10.77 3.58
CA ASP A 77 -15.76 10.31 4.96
C ASP A 77 -15.85 11.43 6.01
N LYS A 78 -16.05 12.69 5.59
CA LYS A 78 -16.08 13.85 6.51
C LYS A 78 -16.98 13.62 7.72
N LYS A 79 -18.16 13.03 7.54
CA LYS A 79 -19.10 12.75 8.64
C LYS A 79 -18.48 11.80 9.67
N TRP A 80 -17.77 10.77 9.21
CA TRP A 80 -17.03 9.87 10.07
C TRP A 80 -15.90 10.58 10.81
N MET A 81 -15.07 11.33 10.11
CA MET A 81 -13.94 12.06 10.68
C MET A 81 -14.39 13.07 11.75
N ASP A 82 -15.51 13.76 11.55
CA ASP A 82 -16.06 14.71 12.52
C ASP A 82 -16.62 13.99 13.77
N SER A 83 -17.16 12.77 13.64
CA SER A 83 -17.84 12.04 14.71
C SER A 83 -17.00 10.93 15.36
N ARG A 84 -15.83 10.57 14.81
CA ARG A 84 -15.05 9.41 15.25
C ARG A 84 -14.61 9.47 16.72
N LYS A 85 -14.35 10.69 17.23
CA LYS A 85 -13.99 10.87 18.64
C LYS A 85 -15.08 10.41 19.59
N ASP A 86 -16.34 10.72 19.27
CA ASP A 86 -17.48 10.34 20.09
C ASP A 86 -17.83 8.86 19.92
N LYS A 87 -17.66 8.33 18.69
CA LYS A 87 -17.92 6.90 18.40
C LYS A 87 -16.89 5.95 19.01
N ASN A 88 -15.64 6.38 19.08
CA ASN A 88 -14.52 5.58 19.60
C ASN A 88 -14.20 5.91 21.07
N GLY A 89 -15.14 6.50 21.82
CA GLY A 89 -15.00 6.75 23.23
C GLY A 89 -14.83 5.43 24.02
N LEU A 90 -14.07 5.49 25.13
CA LEU A 90 -13.82 4.31 25.98
C LEU A 90 -15.10 3.74 26.62
N ASP A 91 -16.19 4.50 26.61
CA ASP A 91 -17.53 4.12 27.10
C ASP A 91 -18.43 3.52 26.01
N LYS A 92 -17.93 3.36 24.80
CA LYS A 92 -18.71 2.87 23.66
C LYS A 92 -18.45 1.38 23.37
N PRO A 93 -19.44 0.67 22.82
CA PRO A 93 -19.23 -0.69 22.33
C PRO A 93 -18.11 -0.73 21.28
N TYR A 94 -17.22 -1.71 21.41
CA TYR A 94 -16.10 -1.92 20.51
C TYR A 94 -16.00 -3.39 20.15
N SER A 95 -16.10 -3.72 18.89
CA SER A 95 -15.88 -5.05 18.35
C SER A 95 -15.13 -4.97 17.04
N VAL A 96 -14.14 -5.81 16.86
CA VAL A 96 -13.24 -5.81 15.70
C VAL A 96 -13.43 -7.08 14.88
N TYR A 97 -13.57 -6.94 13.58
CA TYR A 97 -13.49 -8.03 12.65
C TYR A 97 -12.11 -8.03 11.98
N GLU A 98 -11.25 -8.97 12.37
CA GLU A 98 -9.95 -9.17 11.72
C GLU A 98 -10.14 -9.94 10.43
N VAL A 99 -9.52 -9.46 9.34
CA VAL A 99 -9.69 -10.06 8.01
C VAL A 99 -8.41 -10.07 7.20
N HIS A 100 -8.09 -11.24 6.61
CA HIS A 100 -7.09 -11.38 5.57
C HIS A 100 -7.75 -11.28 4.20
N LEU A 101 -7.52 -10.18 3.48
CA LEU A 101 -8.22 -9.87 2.25
C LEU A 101 -8.07 -10.95 1.16
N GLY A 102 -6.89 -11.56 1.08
CA GLY A 102 -6.58 -12.58 0.07
C GLY A 102 -7.25 -13.94 0.30
N SER A 103 -7.77 -14.23 1.49
CA SER A 103 -8.41 -15.52 1.80
C SER A 103 -9.88 -15.41 2.23
N TRP A 104 -10.37 -14.20 2.45
CA TRP A 104 -11.74 -13.98 2.95
C TRP A 104 -12.80 -14.49 1.97
N ARG A 105 -12.74 -14.04 0.73
CA ARG A 105 -13.62 -14.49 -0.35
C ARG A 105 -12.89 -14.53 -1.69
N ARG A 106 -13.46 -15.26 -2.63
CA ARG A 106 -13.02 -15.32 -4.02
C ARG A 106 -14.16 -14.86 -4.94
N ASN A 107 -13.79 -14.37 -6.11
CA ASN A 107 -14.77 -14.12 -7.17
C ASN A 107 -15.21 -15.44 -7.83
N SER A 108 -16.14 -15.36 -8.78
CA SER A 108 -16.68 -16.53 -9.51
C SER A 108 -15.63 -17.33 -10.29
N GLU A 109 -14.47 -16.71 -10.59
CA GLU A 109 -13.34 -17.34 -11.27
C GLU A 109 -12.31 -17.95 -10.30
N GLY A 110 -12.56 -17.88 -8.99
CA GLY A 110 -11.64 -18.34 -7.96
C GLY A 110 -10.46 -17.39 -7.71
N LYS A 111 -10.45 -16.18 -8.30
CA LYS A 111 -9.42 -15.16 -8.11
C LYS A 111 -9.64 -14.34 -6.84
N PHE A 112 -8.61 -13.61 -6.41
CA PHE A 112 -8.75 -12.60 -5.36
C PHE A 112 -9.79 -11.55 -5.74
N LEU A 113 -10.52 -11.07 -4.73
CA LEU A 113 -11.33 -9.87 -4.90
C LEU A 113 -10.42 -8.64 -4.97
N THR A 114 -10.77 -7.70 -5.82
CA THR A 114 -10.14 -6.37 -5.85
C THR A 114 -10.55 -5.54 -4.62
N TYR A 115 -9.80 -4.48 -4.30
CA TYR A 115 -10.19 -3.54 -3.24
C TYR A 115 -11.60 -2.97 -3.47
N LEU A 116 -11.99 -2.73 -4.72
CA LEU A 116 -13.32 -2.22 -5.06
C LEU A 116 -14.42 -3.24 -4.78
N GLU A 117 -14.22 -4.50 -5.16
CA GLU A 117 -15.17 -5.60 -4.87
C GLU A 117 -15.25 -5.89 -3.36
N LEU A 118 -14.10 -5.82 -2.67
CA LEU A 118 -14.03 -5.96 -1.21
C LEU A 118 -14.79 -4.83 -0.52
N ALA A 119 -14.68 -3.59 -1.03
CA ALA A 119 -15.33 -2.43 -0.44
C ALA A 119 -16.85 -2.60 -0.31
N ASP A 120 -17.50 -3.17 -1.33
CA ASP A 120 -18.95 -3.41 -1.28
C ASP A 120 -19.31 -4.60 -0.38
N GLN A 121 -18.66 -5.74 -0.59
CA GLN A 121 -19.00 -6.98 0.11
C GLN A 121 -18.64 -6.95 1.60
N LEU A 122 -17.48 -6.32 1.96
CA LEU A 122 -17.01 -6.28 3.35
C LEU A 122 -17.87 -5.32 4.18
N VAL A 123 -18.23 -4.17 3.61
CA VAL A 123 -19.13 -3.21 4.29
C VAL A 123 -20.44 -3.85 4.63
N ASP A 124 -21.06 -4.55 3.69
CA ASP A 124 -22.35 -5.21 3.92
C ASP A 124 -22.24 -6.30 4.98
N TYR A 125 -21.21 -7.13 4.90
CA TYR A 125 -20.96 -8.21 5.87
C TYR A 125 -20.74 -7.68 7.29
N VAL A 126 -19.91 -6.65 7.46
CA VAL A 126 -19.59 -6.06 8.76
C VAL A 126 -20.82 -5.38 9.38
N LYS A 127 -21.66 -4.75 8.55
CA LYS A 127 -22.95 -4.18 9.00
C LYS A 127 -23.93 -5.26 9.44
N GLU A 128 -24.07 -6.32 8.68
CA GLU A 128 -24.97 -7.45 8.97
C GLU A 128 -24.57 -8.16 10.27
N THR A 129 -23.27 -8.35 10.47
CA THR A 129 -22.73 -9.03 11.67
C THR A 129 -22.59 -8.12 12.89
N GLY A 130 -22.71 -6.80 12.72
CA GLY A 130 -22.73 -5.83 13.82
C GLY A 130 -21.34 -5.47 14.39
N PHE A 131 -20.24 -5.74 13.68
CA PHE A 131 -18.93 -5.27 14.08
C PHE A 131 -18.79 -3.75 13.91
N THR A 132 -18.04 -3.12 14.82
CA THR A 132 -17.83 -1.68 14.80
C THR A 132 -16.58 -1.27 14.04
N HIS A 133 -15.59 -2.14 13.95
CA HIS A 133 -14.30 -1.92 13.33
C HIS A 133 -13.87 -3.11 12.49
N VAL A 134 -13.00 -2.84 11.51
CA VAL A 134 -12.29 -3.84 10.73
C VAL A 134 -10.80 -3.70 10.98
N GLU A 135 -10.13 -4.81 11.24
CA GLU A 135 -8.67 -4.90 11.29
C GLU A 135 -8.19 -5.70 10.08
N PHE A 136 -7.40 -5.05 9.23
CA PHE A 136 -6.78 -5.77 8.12
C PHE A 136 -5.50 -6.47 8.60
N MET A 137 -5.40 -7.79 8.40
CA MET A 137 -4.11 -8.45 8.38
C MET A 137 -3.24 -7.77 7.32
N PRO A 138 -1.88 -7.90 7.36
CA PRO A 138 -1.00 -6.99 6.63
C PRO A 138 -1.42 -6.72 5.19
N VAL A 139 -1.63 -5.44 4.86
CA VAL A 139 -2.02 -4.96 3.53
C VAL A 139 -0.91 -4.19 2.83
N MET A 140 0.25 -4.04 3.48
CA MET A 140 1.45 -3.49 2.86
C MET A 140 1.99 -4.44 1.80
N GLU A 141 2.77 -3.92 0.84
CA GLU A 141 3.30 -4.74 -0.25
C GLU A 141 4.31 -5.80 0.23
N PHE A 142 4.16 -7.01 -0.25
CA PHE A 142 4.98 -8.17 0.11
C PHE A 142 5.19 -9.09 -1.10
N PRO A 143 6.39 -9.74 -1.25
CA PRO A 143 6.71 -10.54 -2.42
C PRO A 143 6.26 -12.01 -2.31
N TYR A 144 6.04 -12.52 -1.11
CA TYR A 144 5.86 -13.95 -0.83
C TYR A 144 4.46 -14.24 -0.26
N ASP A 145 3.55 -14.75 -1.08
CA ASP A 145 2.16 -15.02 -0.74
C ASP A 145 1.96 -15.86 0.54
N PRO A 146 2.73 -16.96 0.77
CA PRO A 146 2.56 -17.75 1.99
C PRO A 146 2.89 -17.02 3.29
N SER A 147 3.50 -15.83 3.22
CA SER A 147 3.75 -14.99 4.41
C SER A 147 2.50 -14.26 4.91
N TRP A 148 1.40 -14.26 4.15
CA TRP A 148 0.17 -13.49 4.44
C TRP A 148 0.41 -11.99 4.60
N GLY A 149 1.50 -11.47 4.02
CA GLY A 149 1.89 -10.07 4.13
C GLY A 149 2.83 -9.74 5.30
N TYR A 150 3.19 -10.72 6.15
CA TYR A 150 4.09 -10.47 7.28
C TYR A 150 5.57 -10.32 6.87
N GLN A 151 5.95 -10.65 5.63
CA GLN A 151 7.28 -10.42 5.07
C GLN A 151 7.22 -9.27 4.05
N LEU A 152 6.97 -8.07 4.54
CA LEU A 152 6.76 -6.90 3.70
C LEU A 152 8.07 -6.31 3.17
N VAL A 153 7.95 -5.64 2.01
CA VAL A 153 9.03 -4.89 1.35
C VAL A 153 8.67 -3.43 1.11
N GLY A 154 7.39 -3.09 1.09
CA GLY A 154 6.88 -1.73 0.87
C GLY A 154 6.00 -1.27 2.03
N TYR A 155 6.56 -0.54 2.98
CA TYR A 155 5.87 -0.11 4.20
C TYR A 155 4.71 0.87 3.95
N PHE A 156 4.76 1.63 2.86
CA PHE A 156 3.82 2.71 2.55
C PHE A 156 2.96 2.42 1.32
N ALA A 157 3.21 1.30 0.64
CA ALA A 157 2.44 0.85 -0.50
C ALA A 157 1.42 -0.20 -0.07
N PRO A 158 0.12 -0.03 -0.34
CA PRO A 158 -0.82 -1.14 -0.25
C PRO A 158 -0.46 -2.19 -1.31
N THR A 159 -0.66 -3.47 -0.99
CA THR A 159 -0.31 -4.54 -1.93
C THR A 159 -1.05 -4.38 -3.26
N SER A 160 -0.31 -4.46 -4.34
CA SER A 160 -0.82 -4.36 -5.72
C SER A 160 -1.69 -5.53 -6.15
N ARG A 161 -1.74 -6.61 -5.36
CA ARG A 161 -2.55 -7.82 -5.62
C ARG A 161 -4.04 -7.54 -5.76
N PHE A 162 -4.53 -6.53 -5.08
CA PHE A 162 -5.97 -6.24 -5.02
C PHE A 162 -6.33 -4.94 -5.74
N GLY A 163 -5.36 -4.22 -6.29
CA GLY A 163 -5.61 -2.97 -7.03
C GLY A 163 -4.60 -1.87 -6.73
N LYS A 164 -4.98 -0.66 -7.05
CA LYS A 164 -4.16 0.55 -6.89
C LYS A 164 -4.33 1.17 -5.50
N PRO A 165 -3.42 2.05 -5.06
CA PRO A 165 -3.59 2.79 -3.80
C PRO A 165 -4.94 3.48 -3.64
N GLN A 166 -5.45 4.11 -4.72
CA GLN A 166 -6.76 4.76 -4.68
C GLN A 166 -7.91 3.78 -4.48
N ASP A 167 -7.79 2.55 -4.98
CA ASP A 167 -8.82 1.52 -4.77
C ASP A 167 -8.88 1.08 -3.30
N PHE A 168 -7.72 1.02 -2.63
CA PHE A 168 -7.66 0.80 -1.18
C PHE A 168 -8.25 1.99 -0.41
N MET A 169 -8.00 3.23 -0.86
CA MET A 169 -8.65 4.40 -0.27
C MET A 169 -10.17 4.35 -0.42
N VAL A 170 -10.70 3.86 -1.55
CA VAL A 170 -12.15 3.63 -1.73
C VAL A 170 -12.68 2.63 -0.71
N LEU A 171 -11.97 1.53 -0.45
CA LEU A 171 -12.35 0.55 0.58
C LEU A 171 -12.47 1.20 1.96
N VAL A 172 -11.45 1.94 2.38
CA VAL A 172 -11.45 2.64 3.67
C VAL A 172 -12.56 3.70 3.73
N ASP A 173 -12.71 4.50 2.68
CA ASP A 173 -13.73 5.56 2.60
C ASP A 173 -15.15 4.99 2.72
N LYS A 174 -15.44 3.84 2.06
CA LYS A 174 -16.74 3.16 2.17
C LYS A 174 -17.01 2.60 3.57
N LEU A 175 -16.00 2.03 4.24
CA LEU A 175 -16.12 1.61 5.63
C LEU A 175 -16.48 2.81 6.53
N HIS A 176 -15.75 3.91 6.40
CA HIS A 176 -16.01 5.14 7.13
C HIS A 176 -17.40 5.72 6.86
N GLN A 177 -17.84 5.77 5.60
CA GLN A 177 -19.19 6.22 5.23
C GLN A 177 -20.29 5.33 5.85
N ALA A 178 -20.00 4.04 6.01
CA ALA A 178 -20.90 3.09 6.69
C ALA A 178 -20.86 3.20 8.22
N GLY A 179 -19.98 4.03 8.77
CA GLY A 179 -19.80 4.22 10.21
C GLY A 179 -18.91 3.17 10.88
N ILE A 180 -18.12 2.44 10.10
CA ILE A 180 -17.18 1.39 10.53
C ILE A 180 -15.77 1.99 10.58
N GLY A 181 -15.04 1.74 11.67
CA GLY A 181 -13.64 2.15 11.85
C GLY A 181 -12.64 1.13 11.30
#